data_e5abd954a3c2f306af3363e016d3b4dc
#
_entry.id   e5abd954a3c2f306af3363e016d3b4dc
#
_cell.length_a   1.000
_cell.length_b   1.000
_cell.length_c   1.000
_cell.angle_alpha   90.00
_cell.angle_beta   90.00
_cell.angle_gamma   90.00
#
_symmetry.space_group_name_H-M   'P 1'
#
loop_
_entity.id
_entity.type
_entity.pdbx_description
1 polymer ?
#
loop_
_entity_poly.entity_id
_entity_poly.type
_entity_poly.pdbx_seq_one_letter_code
_entity_poly.pdbx_strand_id
1 'polypeptide(L)'
;NFVKKTNSSSTAAVKAVALSGEILKDATYNITFDTQTVSGRPSVEYQTATFSVRSTDGRVLADRVVVPKTADGIARTTWTHELLADGILLQFENGYPTESDTKKNSAWGDGVKANLKTEVEATGSTTYPTAPIWPINAVVEFTQAVADTAWFSVNATRTVDTYFKVYDAVTKKGLDFIFAEPTETANGRIDVGEAIGLVFKDKPTDTRFTRAWTIRFLQPTDADGKPLAASATVTPQPGDKFFLRSIVPFGKTDNFAFGSLASKQVQNPEASLLDKVYVVPNPYVVGNTAETRPFLSGRGERKLFFRNLPAKAVVRIYTASGVFVRELEGANGTATW
;
A
#
# COMPACT_ATOMS: atom_id res chain seq x y z
N ASN A 1 14.77 3.74 -9.63
CA ASN A 1 13.74 2.85 -10.16
C ASN A 1 12.40 3.21 -9.51
N PHE A 2 11.68 4.16 -10.11
CA PHE A 2 10.42 4.64 -9.54
C PHE A 2 9.26 4.03 -10.32
N VAL A 3 8.51 3.15 -9.65
CA VAL A 3 7.18 2.79 -10.11
C VAL A 3 6.26 3.94 -9.73
N LYS A 4 5.74 4.64 -10.73
CA LYS A 4 4.83 5.76 -10.51
C LYS A 4 3.42 5.21 -10.33
N LYS A 5 2.81 5.56 -9.22
CA LYS A 5 1.38 5.36 -8.97
C LYS A 5 0.61 6.34 -9.86
N THR A 6 -0.11 5.85 -10.85
CA THR A 6 -0.86 6.69 -11.80
C THR A 6 -2.28 6.93 -11.33
N ASN A 7 -2.91 5.89 -10.78
CA ASN A 7 -4.20 5.97 -10.12
C ASN A 7 -4.28 4.82 -9.11
N SER A 8 -4.46 5.12 -7.83
CA SER A 8 -4.57 4.06 -6.83
C SER A 8 -5.03 4.60 -5.49
N SER A 9 -6.01 3.95 -4.89
CA SER A 9 -6.43 4.13 -3.49
C SER A 9 -5.67 3.22 -2.53
N SER A 10 -4.93 2.24 -3.05
CA SER A 10 -4.16 1.28 -2.26
C SER A 10 -3.05 1.93 -1.45
N THR A 11 -2.78 1.40 -0.27
CA THR A 11 -1.55 1.68 0.51
C THR A 11 -0.41 0.74 0.14
N ALA A 12 -0.69 -0.28 -0.67
CA ALA A 12 0.29 -1.23 -1.16
C ALA A 12 1.28 -0.59 -2.14
N ALA A 13 2.45 -1.18 -2.26
CA ALA A 13 3.52 -0.68 -3.10
C ALA A 13 4.00 -1.72 -4.12
N VAL A 14 4.42 -1.22 -5.28
CA VAL A 14 5.13 -2.02 -6.28
C VAL A 14 6.53 -1.44 -6.44
N LYS A 15 7.55 -2.29 -6.47
CA LYS A 15 8.93 -1.92 -6.72
C LYS A 15 9.43 -2.68 -7.94
N ALA A 16 10.04 -1.97 -8.88
CA ALA A 16 10.72 -2.54 -10.02
C ALA A 16 12.23 -2.42 -9.84
N VAL A 17 12.95 -3.52 -9.95
CA VAL A 17 14.40 -3.61 -9.79
C VAL A 17 15.01 -4.19 -11.05
N ALA A 18 15.91 -3.47 -11.70
CA ALA A 18 16.66 -4.00 -12.82
C ALA A 18 17.74 -4.95 -12.31
N LEU A 19 17.71 -6.20 -12.74
CA LEU A 19 18.67 -7.24 -12.38
C LEU A 19 19.70 -7.48 -13.49
N SER A 20 19.31 -7.33 -14.75
CA SER A 20 20.22 -7.51 -15.88
C SER A 20 20.06 -6.39 -16.88
N GLY A 21 21.14 -5.63 -17.09
CA GLY A 21 21.18 -4.58 -18.11
C GLY A 21 21.15 -5.11 -19.54
N GLU A 22 21.59 -6.35 -19.76
CA GLU A 22 21.69 -6.95 -21.07
C GLU A 22 20.36 -7.23 -21.74
N ILE A 23 19.33 -7.50 -20.94
CA ILE A 23 17.99 -7.84 -21.42
C ILE A 23 16.97 -6.73 -21.20
N LEU A 24 17.38 -5.61 -20.59
CA LEU A 24 16.52 -4.43 -20.46
C LEU A 24 16.17 -3.86 -21.84
N LYS A 25 14.95 -3.40 -22.00
CA LYS A 25 14.45 -2.77 -23.22
C LYS A 25 14.05 -1.33 -22.94
N ASP A 26 14.16 -0.47 -23.96
CA ASP A 26 13.56 0.86 -23.93
C ASP A 26 12.04 0.70 -24.02
N ALA A 27 11.39 0.67 -22.87
CA ALA A 27 9.95 0.45 -22.79
C ALA A 27 9.35 1.09 -21.54
N THR A 28 8.08 1.42 -21.64
CA THR A 28 7.24 1.75 -20.49
C THR A 28 6.30 0.57 -20.23
N TYR A 29 6.14 0.24 -18.97
CA TYR A 29 5.31 -0.87 -18.51
C TYR A 29 4.17 -0.32 -17.67
N ASN A 30 2.97 -0.86 -17.91
CA ASN A 30 1.79 -0.59 -17.12
C ASN A 30 1.43 -1.85 -16.32
N ILE A 31 1.18 -1.67 -15.04
CA ILE A 31 0.72 -2.71 -14.13
C ILE A 31 -0.71 -2.37 -13.75
N THR A 32 -1.62 -3.25 -14.08
CA THR A 32 -3.05 -3.14 -13.76
C THR A 32 -3.45 -4.27 -12.85
N PHE A 33 -4.45 -4.02 -12.02
CA PHE A 33 -5.00 -5.03 -11.12
C PHE A 33 -6.45 -5.32 -11.48
N ASP A 34 -6.86 -6.55 -11.25
CA ASP A 34 -8.24 -6.99 -11.32
C ASP A 34 -8.60 -7.74 -10.03
N THR A 35 -9.86 -7.62 -9.63
CA THR A 35 -10.38 -8.31 -8.46
C THR A 35 -11.59 -9.10 -8.87
N GLN A 36 -11.67 -10.37 -8.47
CA GLN A 36 -12.89 -11.14 -8.69
C GLN A 36 -13.91 -10.71 -7.65
N THR A 37 -15.08 -10.29 -8.13
CA THR A 37 -16.24 -10.08 -7.27
C THR A 37 -16.69 -11.44 -6.75
N VAL A 38 -16.32 -11.74 -5.53
CA VAL A 38 -16.91 -12.87 -4.81
C VAL A 38 -18.32 -12.44 -4.44
N SER A 39 -19.32 -13.09 -5.04
CA SER A 39 -20.72 -12.71 -5.01
C SER A 39 -21.15 -12.10 -3.68
N GLY A 40 -21.45 -10.82 -3.71
CA GLY A 40 -22.12 -10.11 -2.65
C GLY A 40 -21.26 -9.50 -1.55
N ARG A 41 -19.91 -9.36 -1.69
CA ARG A 41 -19.09 -8.76 -0.61
C ARG A 41 -17.90 -7.97 -1.14
N PRO A 42 -17.97 -6.64 -1.21
CA PRO A 42 -16.85 -5.78 -1.59
C PRO A 42 -15.60 -6.00 -0.72
N SER A 43 -15.77 -6.35 0.55
CA SER A 43 -14.69 -6.63 1.49
C SER A 43 -13.87 -7.89 1.16
N VAL A 44 -14.35 -8.76 0.27
CA VAL A 44 -13.67 -10.00 -0.14
C VAL A 44 -12.97 -9.84 -1.49
N GLU A 45 -13.32 -8.85 -2.29
CA GLU A 45 -12.73 -8.62 -3.61
C GLU A 45 -11.20 -8.53 -3.56
N TYR A 46 -10.66 -7.88 -2.54
CA TYR A 46 -9.21 -7.70 -2.38
C TYR A 46 -8.44 -9.00 -2.15
N GLN A 47 -9.11 -10.09 -1.75
CA GLN A 47 -8.44 -11.37 -1.51
C GLN A 47 -8.13 -12.15 -2.79
N THR A 48 -8.74 -11.78 -3.90
CA THR A 48 -8.62 -12.45 -5.19
C THR A 48 -7.94 -11.57 -6.23
N ALA A 49 -7.20 -10.53 -5.79
CA ALA A 49 -6.52 -9.63 -6.70
C ALA A 49 -5.54 -10.38 -7.60
N THR A 50 -5.62 -10.09 -8.88
CA THR A 50 -4.64 -10.50 -9.90
C THR A 50 -3.99 -9.26 -10.48
N PHE A 51 -2.78 -9.40 -11.03
CA PHE A 51 -2.13 -8.31 -11.74
C PHE A 51 -1.76 -8.72 -13.16
N SER A 52 -1.72 -7.74 -14.04
CA SER A 52 -1.23 -7.88 -15.41
C SER A 52 -0.17 -6.82 -15.68
N VAL A 53 0.87 -7.18 -16.42
CA VAL A 53 1.95 -6.29 -16.83
C VAL A 53 1.99 -6.25 -18.35
N ARG A 54 1.85 -5.06 -18.90
CA ARG A 54 1.88 -4.82 -20.35
C ARG A 54 2.87 -3.69 -20.66
N SER A 55 3.69 -3.89 -21.67
CA SER A 55 4.54 -2.83 -22.19
C SER A 55 3.82 -2.02 -23.27
N THR A 56 4.27 -0.79 -23.48
CA THR A 56 3.68 0.13 -24.48
C THR A 56 3.88 -0.34 -25.93
N ASP A 57 4.83 -1.24 -26.16
CA ASP A 57 5.04 -1.91 -27.46
C ASP A 57 4.09 -3.11 -27.70
N GLY A 58 3.13 -3.32 -26.79
CA GLY A 58 2.08 -4.35 -26.91
C GLY A 58 2.46 -5.72 -26.33
N ARG A 59 3.65 -5.91 -25.78
CA ARG A 59 4.03 -7.19 -25.15
C ARG A 59 3.30 -7.38 -23.82
N VAL A 60 2.88 -8.60 -23.57
CA VAL A 60 2.29 -9.02 -22.30
C VAL A 60 3.35 -9.80 -21.52
N LEU A 61 3.81 -9.24 -20.41
CA LEU A 61 4.81 -9.85 -19.54
C LEU A 61 4.17 -10.74 -18.47
N ALA A 62 3.00 -10.33 -17.99
CA ALA A 62 2.17 -11.10 -17.09
C ALA A 62 0.70 -10.84 -17.42
N ASP A 63 -0.14 -11.86 -17.32
CA ASP A 63 -1.58 -11.72 -17.49
C ASP A 63 -2.33 -12.44 -16.38
N ARG A 64 -3.10 -11.69 -15.59
CA ARG A 64 -3.93 -12.18 -14.48
C ARG A 64 -3.20 -13.12 -13.51
N VAL A 65 -1.96 -12.78 -13.20
CA VAL A 65 -1.19 -13.50 -12.19
C VAL A 65 -1.73 -13.14 -10.81
N VAL A 66 -1.99 -14.15 -9.98
CA VAL A 66 -2.51 -13.93 -8.63
C VAL A 66 -1.49 -13.16 -7.81
N VAL A 67 -1.92 -12.06 -7.19
CA VAL A 67 -1.12 -11.38 -6.16
C VAL A 67 -1.04 -12.32 -4.96
N PRO A 68 0.14 -12.81 -4.58
CA PRO A 68 0.25 -13.83 -3.55
C PRO A 68 -0.23 -13.33 -2.19
N LYS A 69 -0.77 -14.24 -1.43
CA LYS A 69 -1.13 -14.06 -0.02
C LYS A 69 0.00 -14.60 0.85
N THR A 70 0.16 -14.04 2.04
CA THR A 70 1.00 -14.66 3.05
C THR A 70 0.41 -16.02 3.48
N ALA A 71 1.26 -16.93 3.94
CA ALA A 71 0.88 -18.31 4.25
C ALA A 71 -0.20 -18.44 5.33
N ASP A 72 -0.38 -17.44 6.17
CA ASP A 72 -1.39 -17.35 7.22
C ASP A 72 -2.73 -16.77 6.74
N GLY A 73 -2.85 -16.42 5.45
CA GLY A 73 -4.04 -15.80 4.85
C GLY A 73 -4.29 -14.37 5.29
N ILE A 74 -3.45 -13.84 6.20
CA ILE A 74 -3.46 -12.45 6.65
C ILE A 74 -2.30 -11.78 5.94
N ALA A 75 -2.58 -11.08 4.86
CA ALA A 75 -1.54 -10.34 4.18
C ALA A 75 -1.05 -9.22 5.10
N ARG A 76 0.19 -9.34 5.50
CA ARG A 76 0.93 -8.29 6.16
C ARG A 76 1.70 -7.50 5.11
N THR A 77 2.18 -6.32 5.48
CA THR A 77 3.11 -5.51 4.69
C THR A 77 4.42 -6.25 4.48
N THR A 78 4.44 -7.25 3.61
CA THR A 78 5.61 -8.02 3.25
C THR A 78 5.68 -8.16 1.74
N TRP A 79 6.87 -8.32 1.22
CA TRP A 79 7.07 -8.68 -0.19
C TRP A 79 6.52 -10.09 -0.42
N THR A 80 5.41 -10.16 -1.14
CA THR A 80 4.62 -11.39 -1.25
C THR A 80 4.87 -12.13 -2.56
N HIS A 81 5.40 -11.43 -3.57
CA HIS A 81 5.66 -12.02 -4.88
C HIS A 81 6.80 -11.34 -5.62
N GLU A 82 7.51 -12.14 -6.38
CA GLU A 82 8.56 -11.69 -7.27
C GLU A 82 8.26 -12.16 -8.69
N LEU A 83 8.25 -11.25 -9.64
CA LEU A 83 8.14 -11.52 -11.07
C LEU A 83 9.37 -10.98 -11.78
N LEU A 84 10.10 -11.84 -12.46
CA LEU A 84 11.21 -11.47 -13.33
C LEU A 84 10.76 -11.53 -14.79
N ALA A 85 10.76 -10.39 -15.47
CA ALA A 85 10.48 -10.28 -16.89
C ALA A 85 11.31 -9.14 -17.50
N ASP A 86 11.82 -9.31 -18.71
CA ASP A 86 12.72 -8.35 -19.38
C ASP A 86 13.90 -7.88 -18.50
N GLY A 87 14.46 -8.74 -17.64
CA GLY A 87 15.53 -8.39 -16.70
C GLY A 87 15.09 -7.51 -15.54
N ILE A 88 13.79 -7.39 -15.30
CA ILE A 88 13.20 -6.59 -14.23
C ILE A 88 12.53 -7.51 -13.23
N LEU A 89 12.91 -7.38 -11.96
CA LEU A 89 12.23 -8.00 -10.84
C LEU A 89 11.13 -7.07 -10.35
N LEU A 90 9.89 -7.55 -10.32
CA LEU A 90 8.77 -6.86 -9.68
C LEU A 90 8.53 -7.45 -8.30
N GLN A 91 8.48 -6.58 -7.31
CA GLN A 91 8.18 -6.93 -5.93
C GLN A 91 6.91 -6.20 -5.51
N PHE A 92 5.98 -6.94 -4.92
CA PHE A 92 4.69 -6.42 -4.47
C PHE A 92 4.63 -6.43 -2.95
N GLU A 93 4.39 -5.27 -2.38
CA GLU A 93 4.10 -5.11 -0.96
C GLU A 93 2.60 -4.88 -0.83
N ASN A 94 1.88 -5.91 -0.38
CA ASN A 94 0.43 -5.92 -0.34
C ASN A 94 -0.06 -6.46 1.01
N GLY A 95 -0.56 -5.56 1.84
CA GLY A 95 -1.07 -5.91 3.16
C GLY A 95 -2.59 -5.78 3.23
N TYR A 96 -3.19 -6.41 4.24
CA TYR A 96 -4.61 -6.26 4.56
C TYR A 96 -4.79 -5.57 5.91
N PRO A 97 -5.91 -4.85 6.10
CA PRO A 97 -6.15 -4.16 7.35
C PRO A 97 -6.33 -5.14 8.51
N THR A 98 -5.74 -4.79 9.62
CA THR A 98 -6.07 -5.35 10.93
C THR A 98 -6.69 -4.27 11.80
N GLU A 99 -7.49 -4.67 12.78
CA GLU A 99 -8.04 -3.73 13.74
C GLU A 99 -6.92 -3.03 14.52
N SER A 100 -5.91 -3.79 14.94
CA SER A 100 -4.77 -3.27 15.70
C SER A 100 -3.99 -2.21 14.93
N ASP A 101 -3.66 -2.48 13.65
CA ASP A 101 -2.93 -1.52 12.81
C ASP A 101 -3.78 -0.29 12.53
N THR A 102 -5.07 -0.46 12.28
CA THR A 102 -5.99 0.66 12.03
C THR A 102 -6.14 1.54 13.27
N LYS A 103 -6.29 0.96 14.46
CA LYS A 103 -6.30 1.71 15.73
C LYS A 103 -5.03 2.54 15.88
N LYS A 104 -3.87 1.94 15.66
CA LYS A 104 -2.56 2.58 15.81
C LYS A 104 -2.34 3.73 14.83
N ASN A 105 -2.82 3.60 13.60
CA ASN A 105 -2.55 4.54 12.52
C ASN A 105 -3.63 5.63 12.38
N SER A 106 -4.79 5.46 13.01
CA SER A 106 -5.86 6.45 13.00
C SER A 106 -5.60 7.54 14.02
N ALA A 107 -5.79 8.79 13.64
CA ALA A 107 -5.46 9.93 14.48
C ALA A 107 -6.17 11.22 14.04
N TRP A 108 -6.20 12.18 14.94
CA TRP A 108 -6.48 13.57 14.62
C TRP A 108 -5.43 14.15 13.66
N GLY A 109 -5.84 15.08 12.83
CA GLY A 109 -4.94 15.82 11.94
C GLY A 109 -4.02 16.79 12.67
N ASP A 110 -3.01 17.28 11.98
CA ASP A 110 -2.09 18.27 12.53
C ASP A 110 -2.82 19.59 12.84
N GLY A 111 -2.52 20.18 14.00
CA GLY A 111 -3.09 21.46 14.41
C GLY A 111 -4.54 21.40 14.94
N VAL A 112 -5.13 20.20 15.04
CA VAL A 112 -6.44 20.00 15.64
C VAL A 112 -6.41 20.35 17.12
N LYS A 113 -7.43 21.10 17.57
CA LYS A 113 -7.57 21.52 18.97
C LYS A 113 -8.43 20.55 19.80
N ALA A 114 -9.26 19.76 19.13
CA ALA A 114 -10.06 18.75 19.79
C ALA A 114 -9.16 17.76 20.56
N ASN A 115 -9.56 17.43 21.76
CA ASN A 115 -8.81 16.52 22.63
C ASN A 115 -9.58 15.26 23.01
N LEU A 116 -10.72 14.99 22.35
CA LEU A 116 -11.49 13.77 22.59
C LEU A 116 -10.60 12.54 22.35
N LYS A 117 -10.63 11.59 23.27
CA LYS A 117 -10.05 10.28 23.06
C LYS A 117 -10.84 9.56 21.97
N THR A 118 -10.14 8.99 20.99
CA THR A 118 -10.78 8.26 19.91
C THR A 118 -10.48 6.77 20.03
N GLU A 119 -11.48 5.95 19.82
CA GLU A 119 -11.34 4.50 19.71
C GLU A 119 -11.92 4.05 18.38
N VAL A 120 -11.12 3.29 17.62
CA VAL A 120 -11.52 2.74 16.33
C VAL A 120 -11.67 1.24 16.48
N GLU A 121 -12.83 0.71 16.10
CA GLU A 121 -13.17 -0.70 16.18
C GLU A 121 -13.62 -1.20 14.81
N ALA A 122 -13.12 -2.39 14.43
CA ALA A 122 -13.71 -3.11 13.32
C ALA A 122 -15.04 -3.73 13.76
N THR A 123 -16.12 -3.30 13.15
CA THR A 123 -17.41 -3.88 13.44
C THR A 123 -17.62 -5.07 12.51
N GLY A 124 -17.30 -6.28 12.98
CA GLY A 124 -17.67 -7.51 12.30
C GLY A 124 -19.17 -7.60 12.14
N SER A 125 -19.64 -8.06 10.98
CA SER A 125 -21.04 -8.45 10.86
C SER A 125 -21.30 -9.64 11.80
N THR A 126 -22.30 -9.52 12.64
CA THR A 126 -22.76 -10.65 13.50
C THR A 126 -23.17 -11.87 12.67
N THR A 127 -23.55 -11.65 11.42
CA THR A 127 -23.90 -12.70 10.45
C THR A 127 -22.66 -13.38 9.85
N TYR A 128 -21.49 -12.73 9.89
CA TYR A 128 -20.25 -13.24 9.29
C TYR A 128 -19.03 -12.86 10.15
N PRO A 129 -18.81 -13.55 11.26
CA PRO A 129 -17.71 -13.26 12.19
C PRO A 129 -16.31 -13.43 11.54
N THR A 130 -16.23 -14.11 10.40
CA THR A 130 -14.99 -14.33 9.64
C THR A 130 -14.88 -13.43 8.40
N ALA A 131 -15.78 -12.44 8.22
CA ALA A 131 -15.69 -11.52 7.09
C ALA A 131 -14.41 -10.69 7.21
N PRO A 132 -13.66 -10.51 6.10
CA PRO A 132 -12.49 -9.63 6.09
C PRO A 132 -12.87 -8.21 6.50
N ILE A 133 -11.96 -7.55 7.19
CA ILE A 133 -12.12 -6.15 7.56
C ILE A 133 -12.15 -5.30 6.28
N TRP A 134 -13.09 -4.36 6.19
CA TRP A 134 -13.19 -3.47 5.03
C TRP A 134 -12.00 -2.52 4.94
N PRO A 135 -11.17 -2.62 3.87
CA PRO A 135 -10.01 -1.79 3.68
C PRO A 135 -10.43 -0.40 3.16
N ILE A 136 -10.35 0.62 3.99
CA ILE A 136 -10.68 1.99 3.61
C ILE A 136 -9.87 3.01 4.41
N ASN A 137 -9.51 4.11 3.75
CA ASN A 137 -9.02 5.31 4.40
C ASN A 137 -10.10 6.37 4.36
N ALA A 138 -10.59 6.79 5.51
CA ALA A 138 -11.65 7.79 5.60
C ALA A 138 -11.19 9.04 6.33
N VAL A 139 -11.78 10.16 5.97
CA VAL A 139 -11.62 11.45 6.65
C VAL A 139 -12.96 11.87 7.17
N VAL A 140 -13.03 12.19 8.45
CA VAL A 140 -14.12 12.95 9.07
C VAL A 140 -13.67 14.40 9.13
N GLU A 141 -14.31 15.29 8.39
CA GLU A 141 -14.00 16.72 8.34
C GLU A 141 -15.13 17.51 8.96
N PHE A 142 -14.83 18.26 10.02
CA PHE A 142 -15.79 19.05 10.78
C PHE A 142 -16.00 20.42 10.14
N THR A 143 -17.25 20.92 10.17
CA THR A 143 -17.65 22.10 9.43
C THR A 143 -18.49 23.08 10.27
N GLN A 144 -18.54 24.33 9.84
CA GLN A 144 -19.35 25.37 10.48
C GLN A 144 -20.85 25.21 10.20
N ALA A 145 -21.20 24.78 8.98
CA ALA A 145 -22.57 24.58 8.53
C ALA A 145 -22.85 23.07 8.34
N VAL A 146 -24.12 22.72 8.20
CA VAL A 146 -24.52 21.36 7.80
C VAL A 146 -23.77 20.98 6.50
N ALA A 147 -23.08 19.87 6.53
CA ALA A 147 -22.20 19.43 5.45
C ALA A 147 -22.59 18.10 4.84
N ASP A 148 -23.33 17.27 5.58
CA ASP A 148 -23.73 15.95 5.14
C ASP A 148 -24.99 15.49 5.88
N THR A 149 -25.49 14.32 5.51
CA THR A 149 -26.57 13.62 6.21
C THR A 149 -26.14 12.20 6.53
N ALA A 150 -26.19 11.87 7.81
CA ALA A 150 -25.92 10.53 8.31
C ALA A 150 -27.18 9.67 8.32
N TRP A 151 -27.02 8.36 8.19
CA TRP A 151 -28.09 7.43 8.53
C TRP A 151 -28.19 7.27 10.05
N PHE A 152 -29.42 7.22 10.56
CA PHE A 152 -29.65 7.00 11.98
C PHE A 152 -29.36 5.55 12.41
N SER A 153 -29.54 4.60 11.52
CA SER A 153 -29.34 3.17 11.78
C SER A 153 -28.98 2.38 10.50
N VAL A 154 -28.57 1.12 10.66
CA VAL A 154 -28.30 0.21 9.55
C VAL A 154 -29.52 -0.06 8.65
N ASN A 155 -30.73 0.21 9.11
CA ASN A 155 -31.95 0.00 8.34
C ASN A 155 -32.25 1.12 7.36
N ALA A 156 -31.44 2.17 7.31
CA ALA A 156 -31.54 3.28 6.35
C ALA A 156 -32.95 3.91 6.27
N THR A 157 -33.65 4.04 7.39
CA THR A 157 -35.04 4.53 7.42
C THR A 157 -35.17 6.00 7.79
N ARG A 158 -34.13 6.59 8.37
CA ARG A 158 -34.11 7.98 8.85
C ARG A 158 -32.71 8.54 8.74
N THR A 159 -32.61 9.83 8.39
CA THR A 159 -31.36 10.58 8.31
C THR A 159 -31.29 11.66 9.38
N VAL A 160 -30.06 12.09 9.68
CA VAL A 160 -29.72 13.18 10.61
C VAL A 160 -28.74 14.10 9.89
N ASP A 161 -29.01 15.41 9.92
CA ASP A 161 -28.09 16.41 9.40
C ASP A 161 -26.86 16.51 10.29
N THR A 162 -25.67 16.58 9.68
CA THR A 162 -24.39 16.62 10.40
C THR A 162 -23.56 17.83 10.03
N TYR A 163 -22.87 18.40 11.04
CA TYR A 163 -21.87 19.44 10.88
C TYR A 163 -20.47 18.86 10.64
N PHE A 164 -20.42 17.71 10.02
CA PHE A 164 -19.24 17.06 9.52
C PHE A 164 -19.62 16.21 8.32
N LYS A 165 -18.64 15.92 7.48
CA LYS A 165 -18.78 15.00 6.34
C LYS A 165 -17.76 13.89 6.45
N VAL A 166 -18.08 12.76 5.84
CA VAL A 166 -17.19 11.59 5.80
C VAL A 166 -16.93 11.23 4.36
N TYR A 167 -15.64 11.14 4.00
CA TYR A 167 -15.26 10.82 2.63
C TYR A 167 -13.98 9.98 2.56
N ASP A 168 -13.80 9.28 1.45
CA ASP A 168 -12.57 8.55 1.15
C ASP A 168 -11.40 9.52 0.96
N ALA A 169 -10.28 9.26 1.66
CA ALA A 169 -9.13 10.16 1.71
C ALA A 169 -8.48 10.39 0.34
N VAL A 170 -8.56 9.42 -0.58
CA VAL A 170 -7.91 9.44 -1.89
C VAL A 170 -8.86 9.97 -2.97
N THR A 171 -10.01 9.32 -3.12
CA THR A 171 -10.98 9.65 -4.17
C THR A 171 -11.82 10.87 -3.88
N LYS A 172 -11.85 11.31 -2.62
CA LYS A 172 -12.70 12.41 -2.11
C LYS A 172 -14.21 12.15 -2.24
N LYS A 173 -14.60 10.93 -2.57
CA LYS A 173 -15.99 10.53 -2.65
C LYS A 173 -16.58 10.40 -1.26
N GLY A 174 -17.80 10.92 -1.06
CA GLY A 174 -18.56 10.74 0.17
C GLY A 174 -18.80 9.27 0.50
N LEU A 175 -18.79 8.95 1.77
CA LEU A 175 -19.03 7.61 2.31
C LEU A 175 -20.31 7.63 3.12
N ASP A 176 -21.09 6.55 3.01
CA ASP A 176 -22.24 6.34 3.86
C ASP A 176 -21.78 6.06 5.31
N PHE A 177 -22.45 6.70 6.26
CA PHE A 177 -22.18 6.50 7.68
C PHE A 177 -23.43 6.61 8.53
N ILE A 178 -23.35 6.00 9.71
CA ILE A 178 -24.38 6.07 10.75
C ILE A 178 -23.89 7.04 11.82
N PHE A 179 -24.81 7.93 12.22
CA PHE A 179 -24.63 8.77 13.38
C PHE A 179 -25.96 8.81 14.16
N ALA A 180 -25.96 8.12 15.30
CA ALA A 180 -27.13 8.01 16.14
C ALA A 180 -26.94 8.83 17.42
N GLU A 181 -27.47 10.05 17.40
CA GLU A 181 -27.46 10.91 18.58
C GLU A 181 -28.63 10.57 19.52
N PRO A 182 -28.43 10.73 20.84
CA PRO A 182 -29.56 10.76 21.77
C PRO A 182 -30.51 11.87 21.43
N THR A 183 -31.82 11.61 21.51
CA THR A 183 -32.86 12.60 21.09
C THR A 183 -32.78 13.91 21.90
N GLU A 184 -32.39 13.81 23.16
CA GLU A 184 -32.33 14.94 24.09
C GLU A 184 -31.15 15.88 23.81
N THR A 185 -30.11 15.39 23.17
CA THR A 185 -28.85 16.13 22.92
C THR A 185 -28.56 16.30 21.43
N ALA A 186 -29.48 15.87 20.56
CA ALA A 186 -29.26 15.87 19.12
C ALA A 186 -28.96 17.28 18.58
N ASN A 187 -27.76 17.49 18.08
CA ASN A 187 -27.27 18.75 17.57
C ASN A 187 -26.49 18.63 16.23
N GLY A 188 -26.35 17.42 15.70
CA GLY A 188 -25.60 17.11 14.46
C GLY A 188 -24.08 17.26 14.58
N ARG A 189 -23.56 17.41 15.80
CA ARG A 189 -22.14 17.57 16.11
C ARG A 189 -21.65 16.39 16.93
N ILE A 190 -20.35 16.20 16.98
CA ILE A 190 -19.76 15.15 17.81
C ILE A 190 -19.57 15.64 19.23
N ASP A 191 -20.22 14.97 20.16
CA ASP A 191 -20.08 15.13 21.61
C ASP A 191 -19.39 13.92 22.24
N VAL A 192 -19.05 14.05 23.53
CA VAL A 192 -18.44 12.97 24.29
C VAL A 192 -19.39 11.77 24.42
N GLY A 193 -18.90 10.59 24.09
CA GLY A 193 -19.66 9.33 24.15
C GLY A 193 -20.31 8.95 22.82
N GLU A 194 -20.32 9.80 21.84
CA GLU A 194 -20.91 9.55 20.54
C GLU A 194 -19.98 8.80 19.59
N ALA A 195 -20.55 8.26 18.52
CA ALA A 195 -19.81 7.43 17.57
C ALA A 195 -20.31 7.59 16.13
N ILE A 196 -19.36 7.51 15.20
CA ILE A 196 -19.63 7.41 13.76
C ILE A 196 -19.41 5.95 13.35
N GLY A 197 -20.40 5.33 12.72
CA GLY A 197 -20.28 4.01 12.12
C GLY A 197 -20.16 4.10 10.61
N LEU A 198 -19.00 3.82 10.04
CA LEU A 198 -18.83 3.69 8.59
C LEU A 198 -19.58 2.46 8.09
N VAL A 199 -20.35 2.63 7.03
CA VAL A 199 -21.21 1.57 6.49
C VAL A 199 -21.10 1.50 4.97
N PHE A 200 -21.45 0.33 4.44
CA PHE A 200 -21.55 0.11 3.00
C PHE A 200 -22.70 -0.85 2.70
N LYS A 201 -23.15 -0.87 1.45
CA LYS A 201 -24.05 -1.89 0.95
C LYS A 201 -23.25 -2.92 0.16
N ASP A 202 -23.45 -4.20 0.44
CA ASP A 202 -22.83 -5.28 -0.32
C ASP A 202 -23.31 -5.30 -1.79
N LYS A 203 -24.59 -4.96 -1.97
CA LYS A 203 -25.20 -4.74 -3.29
C LYS A 203 -25.96 -3.43 -3.28
N PRO A 204 -26.01 -2.71 -4.41
CA PRO A 204 -26.81 -1.47 -4.51
C PRO A 204 -28.29 -1.64 -4.14
N THR A 205 -28.84 -2.86 -4.32
CA THR A 205 -30.22 -3.23 -4.03
C THR A 205 -30.48 -3.55 -2.56
N ASP A 206 -29.45 -3.65 -1.72
CA ASP A 206 -29.65 -3.99 -0.32
C ASP A 206 -30.39 -2.85 0.41
N THR A 207 -31.37 -3.25 1.22
CA THR A 207 -32.16 -2.34 2.06
C THR A 207 -31.48 -2.00 3.38
N ARG A 208 -30.43 -2.74 3.74
CA ARG A 208 -29.66 -2.57 4.97
C ARG A 208 -28.19 -2.32 4.66
N PHE A 209 -27.57 -1.54 5.52
CA PHE A 209 -26.12 -1.34 5.50
C PHE A 209 -25.41 -2.41 6.34
N THR A 210 -24.21 -2.75 5.90
CA THR A 210 -23.23 -3.47 6.71
C THR A 210 -22.32 -2.45 7.40
N ARG A 211 -22.18 -2.51 8.72
CA ARG A 211 -21.24 -1.66 9.46
C ARG A 211 -19.83 -2.25 9.33
N ALA A 212 -18.89 -1.39 8.97
CA ALA A 212 -17.49 -1.78 8.75
C ALA A 212 -16.57 -1.33 9.89
N TRP A 213 -16.62 -0.06 10.21
CA TRP A 213 -15.80 0.57 11.24
C TRP A 213 -16.67 1.42 12.15
N THR A 214 -16.31 1.48 13.42
CA THR A 214 -16.88 2.41 14.38
C THR A 214 -15.76 3.30 14.93
N ILE A 215 -15.96 4.61 14.89
CA ILE A 215 -15.11 5.61 15.52
C ILE A 215 -15.88 6.15 16.72
N ARG A 216 -15.40 5.90 17.92
CA ARG A 216 -15.98 6.42 19.18
C ARG A 216 -15.21 7.64 19.63
N PHE A 217 -15.91 8.64 20.10
CA PHE A 217 -15.36 9.88 20.65
C PHE A 217 -15.63 9.90 22.16
N LEU A 218 -14.60 9.68 22.93
CA LEU A 218 -14.71 9.45 24.37
C LEU A 218 -14.13 10.61 25.16
N GLN A 219 -14.47 10.66 26.44
CA GLN A 219 -13.90 11.61 27.39
C GLN A 219 -12.37 11.53 27.34
N PRO A 220 -11.67 12.67 27.17
CA PRO A 220 -10.22 12.70 27.25
C PRO A 220 -9.74 12.38 28.66
N THR A 221 -8.54 11.80 28.78
CA THR A 221 -7.91 11.46 30.05
C THR A 221 -6.59 12.20 30.21
N ASP A 222 -6.17 12.42 31.44
CA ASP A 222 -4.82 12.86 31.79
C ASP A 222 -3.78 11.73 31.62
N ALA A 223 -2.52 12.02 31.98
CA ALA A 223 -1.42 11.07 31.88
C ALA A 223 -1.59 9.83 32.78
N ASP A 224 -2.37 9.95 33.85
CA ASP A 224 -2.67 8.87 34.80
C ASP A 224 -3.92 8.08 34.39
N GLY A 225 -4.54 8.44 33.24
CA GLY A 225 -5.75 7.79 32.72
C GLY A 225 -7.06 8.27 33.36
N LYS A 226 -7.03 9.30 34.18
CA LYS A 226 -8.20 9.86 34.82
C LYS A 226 -8.94 10.80 33.86
N PRO A 227 -10.28 10.73 33.75
CA PRO A 227 -11.08 11.62 32.91
C PRO A 227 -10.83 13.11 33.23
N LEU A 228 -10.60 13.91 32.20
CA LEU A 228 -10.50 15.37 32.33
C LEU A 228 -11.87 15.97 32.71
N ALA A 229 -11.84 17.12 33.38
CA ALA A 229 -13.06 17.87 33.65
C ALA A 229 -13.75 18.34 32.34
N ALA A 230 -15.03 18.53 32.36
CA ALA A 230 -15.77 19.03 31.20
C ALA A 230 -15.22 20.35 30.66
N SER A 231 -14.77 21.25 31.55
CA SER A 231 -14.14 22.53 31.18
C SER A 231 -12.78 22.40 30.44
N ALA A 232 -12.14 21.26 30.55
CA ALA A 232 -10.88 20.93 29.85
C ALA A 232 -11.11 20.04 28.61
N THR A 233 -12.36 19.67 28.34
CA THR A 233 -12.74 18.88 27.17
C THR A 233 -13.03 19.79 26.00
N VAL A 234 -12.37 19.54 24.87
CA VAL A 234 -12.53 20.30 23.64
C VAL A 234 -13.09 19.41 22.57
N THR A 235 -14.32 19.66 22.14
CA THR A 235 -14.98 18.97 21.04
C THR A 235 -14.43 19.46 19.69
N PRO A 236 -14.62 18.70 18.59
CA PRO A 236 -14.12 19.09 17.27
C PRO A 236 -14.68 20.44 16.80
N GLN A 237 -13.80 21.24 16.22
CA GLN A 237 -14.12 22.57 15.69
C GLN A 237 -14.14 22.56 14.16
N PRO A 238 -14.80 23.52 13.51
CA PRO A 238 -14.78 23.65 12.06
C PRO A 238 -13.35 23.71 11.50
N GLY A 239 -13.05 22.84 10.54
CA GLY A 239 -11.71 22.66 9.96
C GLY A 239 -10.91 21.52 10.56
N ASP A 240 -11.26 21.03 11.74
CA ASP A 240 -10.65 19.85 12.32
C ASP A 240 -10.91 18.61 11.45
N LYS A 241 -9.95 17.68 11.46
CA LYS A 241 -10.06 16.42 10.71
C LYS A 241 -9.60 15.25 11.56
N PHE A 242 -10.39 14.20 11.52
CA PHE A 242 -9.97 12.89 12.03
C PHE A 242 -9.74 11.94 10.85
N PHE A 243 -8.64 11.20 10.87
CA PHE A 243 -8.25 10.25 9.84
C PHE A 243 -8.39 8.82 10.35
N LEU A 244 -9.26 8.04 9.74
CA LEU A 244 -9.25 6.60 9.88
C LEU A 244 -8.30 6.06 8.80
N ARG A 245 -7.21 5.41 9.20
CA ARG A 245 -6.17 4.91 8.31
C ARG A 245 -6.03 3.42 8.43
N SER A 246 -6.59 2.71 7.47
CA SER A 246 -6.40 1.26 7.33
C SER A 246 -5.40 0.95 6.22
N ILE A 247 -4.88 -0.28 6.22
CA ILE A 247 -4.15 -0.81 5.06
C ILE A 247 -5.18 -1.09 3.97
N VAL A 248 -4.94 -0.55 2.78
CA VAL A 248 -5.77 -0.78 1.59
C VAL A 248 -4.96 -1.57 0.58
N PRO A 249 -5.25 -2.86 0.35
CA PRO A 249 -4.57 -3.71 -0.62
C PRO A 249 -4.85 -3.27 -2.06
N PHE A 250 -4.20 -3.92 -3.03
CA PHE A 250 -4.45 -3.65 -4.44
C PHE A 250 -5.91 -3.95 -4.80
N GLY A 251 -6.51 -3.01 -5.51
CA GLY A 251 -7.87 -3.10 -6.01
C GLY A 251 -7.96 -2.85 -7.53
N LYS A 252 -9.13 -3.06 -8.09
CA LYS A 252 -9.41 -2.98 -9.53
C LYS A 252 -9.07 -1.63 -10.18
N THR A 253 -9.11 -0.55 -9.41
CA THR A 253 -8.82 0.80 -9.91
C THR A 253 -7.35 1.17 -9.83
N ASP A 254 -6.52 0.31 -9.25
CA ASP A 254 -5.11 0.60 -9.07
C ASP A 254 -4.34 0.41 -10.36
N ASN A 255 -3.48 1.38 -10.65
CA ASN A 255 -2.67 1.40 -11.85
C ASN A 255 -1.30 2.00 -11.53
N PHE A 256 -0.24 1.32 -11.97
CA PHE A 256 1.13 1.73 -11.78
C PHE A 256 1.87 1.69 -13.11
N ALA A 257 2.84 2.56 -13.27
CA ALA A 257 3.69 2.58 -14.46
C ALA A 257 5.16 2.79 -14.09
N PHE A 258 6.04 2.19 -14.86
CA PHE A 258 7.48 2.42 -14.78
C PHE A 258 8.11 2.31 -16.16
N GLY A 259 9.25 2.98 -16.34
CA GLY A 259 10.06 2.90 -17.55
C GLY A 259 11.34 2.13 -17.31
N SER A 260 11.81 1.45 -18.33
CA SER A 260 13.18 0.93 -18.41
C SER A 260 13.88 1.47 -19.65
N LEU A 261 15.19 1.56 -19.55
CA LEU A 261 16.07 1.92 -20.66
C LEU A 261 17.01 0.74 -20.95
N ALA A 262 17.12 0.40 -22.21
CA ALA A 262 18.10 -0.58 -22.66
C ALA A 262 19.51 -0.12 -22.31
N SER A 263 20.38 -1.08 -22.01
CA SER A 263 21.81 -0.79 -21.86
C SER A 263 22.37 -0.29 -23.19
N LYS A 264 22.97 0.89 -23.19
CA LYS A 264 23.62 1.45 -24.38
C LYS A 264 25.13 1.26 -24.28
N GLN A 265 25.71 0.71 -25.32
CA GLN A 265 27.17 0.64 -25.42
C GLN A 265 27.72 2.02 -25.79
N VAL A 266 28.66 2.50 -25.01
CA VAL A 266 29.42 3.71 -25.34
C VAL A 266 30.72 3.28 -26.01
N GLN A 267 30.86 3.61 -27.29
CA GLN A 267 32.03 3.18 -28.07
C GLN A 267 33.34 3.86 -27.68
N ASN A 268 33.26 5.09 -27.17
CA ASN A 268 34.44 5.85 -26.69
C ASN A 268 34.15 6.40 -25.30
N PRO A 269 34.37 5.60 -24.25
CA PRO A 269 34.11 6.04 -22.89
C PRO A 269 35.12 7.10 -22.46
N GLU A 270 34.63 8.23 -21.94
CA GLU A 270 35.46 9.16 -21.21
C GLU A 270 35.93 8.55 -19.89
N ALA A 271 37.06 9.00 -19.34
CA ALA A 271 37.60 8.49 -18.06
C ALA A 271 36.55 8.56 -16.93
N SER A 272 35.68 9.55 -16.94
CA SER A 272 34.55 9.71 -16.00
C SER A 272 33.54 8.57 -16.02
N LEU A 273 33.50 7.75 -17.08
CA LEU A 273 32.61 6.59 -17.15
C LEU A 273 33.08 5.44 -16.26
N LEU A 274 34.40 5.34 -16.01
CA LEU A 274 34.97 4.33 -15.13
C LEU A 274 34.55 4.57 -13.67
N ASP A 275 34.30 5.81 -13.26
CA ASP A 275 33.82 6.17 -11.94
C ASP A 275 32.41 5.64 -11.64
N LYS A 276 31.67 5.28 -12.68
CA LYS A 276 30.31 4.71 -12.60
C LYS A 276 30.28 3.19 -12.56
N VAL A 277 31.44 2.55 -12.71
CA VAL A 277 31.55 1.08 -12.63
C VAL A 277 31.36 0.67 -11.18
N TYR A 278 30.52 -0.31 -10.97
CA TYR A 278 30.30 -0.87 -9.63
C TYR A 278 30.12 -2.38 -9.68
N VAL A 279 30.31 -3.01 -8.51
CA VAL A 279 30.20 -4.47 -8.33
C VAL A 279 28.97 -4.76 -7.46
N VAL A 280 28.21 -5.77 -7.83
CA VAL A 280 27.04 -6.22 -7.07
C VAL A 280 27.10 -7.74 -6.89
N PRO A 281 26.89 -8.22 -5.67
CA PRO A 281 26.77 -7.51 -4.39
C PRO A 281 28.11 -6.99 -3.88
N ASN A 282 28.13 -5.87 -3.22
CA ASN A 282 29.31 -5.35 -2.53
C ASN A 282 28.91 -4.66 -1.22
N PRO A 283 29.28 -5.18 -0.03
CA PRO A 283 30.04 -6.42 0.14
C PRO A 283 29.24 -7.68 -0.23
N TYR A 284 29.94 -8.75 -0.63
CA TYR A 284 29.32 -10.06 -0.83
C TYR A 284 29.04 -10.70 0.54
N VAL A 285 27.77 -10.80 0.90
CA VAL A 285 27.32 -11.44 2.14
C VAL A 285 26.69 -12.79 1.75
N VAL A 286 27.01 -13.83 2.41
CA VAL A 286 26.69 -15.29 2.26
C VAL A 286 25.59 -15.74 1.28
N GLY A 287 24.76 -14.84 0.77
CA GLY A 287 23.76 -15.06 -0.25
C GLY A 287 23.13 -13.75 -0.69
N ASN A 288 22.64 -13.67 -1.90
CA ASN A 288 21.91 -12.52 -2.41
C ASN A 288 20.68 -12.97 -3.22
N THR A 289 19.71 -12.05 -3.39
CA THR A 289 18.43 -12.32 -4.05
C THR A 289 18.54 -12.54 -5.56
N ALA A 290 19.69 -12.26 -6.16
CA ALA A 290 19.96 -12.48 -7.59
C ALA A 290 20.59 -13.85 -7.87
N GLU A 291 20.89 -14.63 -6.83
CA GLU A 291 21.41 -15.99 -6.98
C GLU A 291 20.26 -16.99 -7.13
N THR A 292 20.46 -17.98 -7.99
CA THR A 292 19.53 -19.11 -8.12
C THR A 292 19.41 -19.79 -6.75
N ARG A 293 18.18 -20.09 -6.32
CA ARG A 293 17.94 -20.77 -5.05
C ARG A 293 18.84 -21.97 -4.89
N PRO A 294 19.41 -22.18 -3.69
CA PRO A 294 20.33 -23.30 -3.47
C PRO A 294 19.61 -24.61 -3.80
N PHE A 295 20.29 -25.47 -4.55
CA PHE A 295 19.83 -26.82 -4.75
C PHE A 295 19.65 -27.52 -3.40
N LEU A 296 18.79 -28.54 -3.35
CA LEU A 296 18.51 -29.35 -2.15
C LEU A 296 19.78 -29.97 -1.52
N SER A 297 20.90 -30.01 -2.24
CA SER A 297 22.22 -30.42 -1.75
C SER A 297 23.29 -29.52 -2.34
N GLY A 298 23.92 -28.67 -1.53
CA GLY A 298 25.06 -27.85 -1.91
C GLY A 298 24.81 -26.34 -1.86
N ARG A 299 25.88 -25.56 -1.94
CA ARG A 299 25.83 -24.11 -2.10
C ARG A 299 25.66 -23.78 -3.58
N GLY A 300 24.63 -23.02 -3.94
CA GLY A 300 24.43 -22.55 -5.32
C GLY A 300 25.64 -21.77 -5.88
N GLU A 301 25.64 -21.54 -7.18
CA GLU A 301 26.65 -20.71 -7.82
C GLU A 301 26.65 -19.30 -7.21
N ARG A 302 27.83 -18.87 -6.78
CA ARG A 302 28.03 -17.50 -6.29
C ARG A 302 28.53 -16.65 -7.43
N LYS A 303 27.90 -15.48 -7.62
CA LYS A 303 28.22 -14.59 -8.73
C LYS A 303 28.43 -13.17 -8.25
N LEU A 304 29.44 -12.51 -8.81
CA LEU A 304 29.64 -11.08 -8.73
C LEU A 304 29.39 -10.49 -10.11
N PHE A 305 28.61 -9.43 -10.15
CA PHE A 305 28.31 -8.71 -11.38
C PHE A 305 29.01 -7.35 -11.37
N PHE A 306 29.86 -7.14 -12.36
CA PHE A 306 30.44 -5.84 -12.65
C PHE A 306 29.52 -5.10 -13.61
N ARG A 307 29.09 -3.89 -13.28
CA ARG A 307 28.06 -3.13 -13.97
C ARG A 307 28.61 -1.81 -14.47
N ASN A 308 27.93 -1.21 -15.46
CA ASN A 308 28.30 0.02 -16.13
C ASN A 308 29.70 -0.02 -16.77
N LEU A 309 30.10 -1.19 -17.25
CA LEU A 309 31.34 -1.32 -17.99
C LEU A 309 31.23 -0.65 -19.36
N PRO A 310 32.32 -0.09 -19.91
CA PRO A 310 32.40 0.29 -21.30
C PRO A 310 32.14 -0.89 -22.25
N ALA A 311 31.80 -0.59 -23.51
CA ALA A 311 31.44 -1.58 -24.53
C ALA A 311 32.50 -2.67 -24.74
N LYS A 312 33.77 -2.30 -24.57
CA LYS A 312 34.91 -3.22 -24.52
C LYS A 312 35.66 -2.93 -23.24
N ALA A 313 35.59 -3.83 -22.28
CA ALA A 313 36.27 -3.69 -21.02
C ALA A 313 36.87 -5.04 -20.61
N VAL A 314 38.01 -4.98 -19.96
CA VAL A 314 38.64 -6.13 -19.31
C VAL A 314 38.67 -5.85 -17.83
N VAL A 315 38.04 -6.75 -17.05
CA VAL A 315 38.02 -6.68 -15.59
C VAL A 315 39.09 -7.64 -15.06
N ARG A 316 40.09 -7.11 -14.37
CA ARG A 316 41.12 -7.91 -13.71
C ARG A 316 40.90 -7.89 -12.20
N ILE A 317 40.82 -9.05 -11.63
CA ILE A 317 40.57 -9.24 -10.21
C ILE A 317 41.88 -9.63 -9.53
N TYR A 318 42.19 -8.94 -8.44
CA TYR A 318 43.39 -9.19 -7.63
C TYR A 318 43.00 -9.33 -6.16
N THR A 319 43.79 -10.07 -5.40
CA THR A 319 43.71 -10.05 -3.94
C THR A 319 44.16 -8.69 -3.41
N ALA A 320 43.89 -8.43 -2.14
CA ALA A 320 44.38 -7.22 -1.45
C ALA A 320 45.93 -7.15 -1.40
N SER A 321 46.61 -8.28 -1.50
CA SER A 321 48.07 -8.38 -1.61
C SER A 321 48.61 -8.26 -3.03
N GLY A 322 47.76 -7.99 -4.03
CA GLY A 322 48.13 -7.80 -5.43
C GLY A 322 48.31 -9.07 -6.25
N VAL A 323 47.95 -10.23 -5.73
CA VAL A 323 48.02 -11.50 -6.49
C VAL A 323 46.86 -11.54 -7.45
N PHE A 324 47.18 -11.81 -8.74
CA PHE A 324 46.18 -11.97 -9.80
C PHE A 324 45.29 -13.18 -9.54
N VAL A 325 43.99 -13.00 -9.64
CA VAL A 325 42.97 -14.04 -9.44
C VAL A 325 42.32 -14.42 -10.74
N ARG A 326 41.81 -13.47 -11.51
CA ARG A 326 41.07 -13.74 -12.73
C ARG A 326 40.96 -12.51 -13.64
N GLU A 327 40.81 -12.79 -14.94
CA GLU A 327 40.45 -11.82 -15.96
C GLU A 327 39.08 -12.18 -16.55
N LEU A 328 38.23 -11.19 -16.78
CA LEU A 328 36.92 -11.33 -17.38
C LEU A 328 36.79 -10.34 -18.52
N GLU A 329 36.21 -10.75 -19.61
CA GLU A 329 35.83 -9.86 -20.69
C GLU A 329 34.44 -9.29 -20.40
N GLY A 330 34.31 -7.96 -20.44
CA GLY A 330 33.02 -7.27 -20.33
C GLY A 330 32.32 -7.22 -21.68
N ALA A 331 31.06 -7.61 -21.71
CA ALA A 331 30.21 -7.50 -22.87
C ALA A 331 28.90 -6.78 -22.47
N ASN A 332 28.39 -5.94 -23.37
CA ASN A 332 27.12 -5.22 -23.18
C ASN A 332 27.01 -4.46 -21.83
N GLY A 333 28.11 -3.88 -21.38
CA GLY A 333 28.15 -3.11 -20.14
C GLY A 333 28.26 -3.92 -18.85
N THR A 334 28.49 -5.25 -18.94
CA THR A 334 28.55 -6.13 -17.77
C THR A 334 29.62 -7.20 -17.89
N ALA A 335 30.14 -7.67 -16.77
CA ALA A 335 30.92 -8.91 -16.66
C ALA A 335 30.46 -9.69 -15.44
N THR A 336 30.57 -11.01 -15.49
CA THR A 336 30.13 -11.88 -14.39
C THR A 336 31.28 -12.78 -13.96
N TRP A 337 31.51 -12.86 -12.67
CA TRP A 337 32.48 -13.76 -12.04
C TRP A 337 31.78 -14.70 -11.09
#